data_0c943c2d83822389c19a6dfd98c4f6f7
#
_entry.id   0c943c2d83822389c19a6dfd98c4f6f7
#
_cell.length_a   1.000
_cell.length_b   1.000
_cell.length_c   1.000
_cell.angle_alpha   90.00
_cell.angle_beta   90.00
_cell.angle_gamma   90.00
#
_symmetry.space_group_name_H-M   'P 1'
#
loop_
_entity.id
_entity.type
_entity.pdbx_description
1 polymer ?
#
loop_
_entity_poly.entity_id
_entity_poly.type
_entity_poly.pdbx_seq_one_letter_code
_entity_poly.pdbx_strand_id
1 'polypeptide(L)'
;MLTLYTFHNSICTQKVFMTLAEKDLSYDEHLINLFAAEQYDPEYLKLNPKGVVPTLVHDGRAIPESSLICEYVDEMWPNSPLIPDDAFLKSRMRQFSKLVDETIFEATRELSFSAMFREKMKNMPAEKRE
;
A
#
# COMPACT_ATOMS: atom_id res chain seq x y z
N MET A 1 -14.47 8.44 8.31
CA MET A 1 -14.07 8.87 6.95
C MET A 1 -12.80 8.14 6.57
N LEU A 2 -12.75 7.54 5.37
CA LEU A 2 -11.58 6.83 4.85
C LEU A 2 -10.86 7.71 3.83
N THR A 3 -9.54 7.82 3.94
CA THR A 3 -8.68 8.46 2.94
C THR A 3 -7.53 7.51 2.60
N LEU A 4 -7.33 7.22 1.31
CA LEU A 4 -6.25 6.36 0.84
C LEU A 4 -5.18 7.20 0.15
N TYR A 5 -4.01 7.25 0.75
CA TYR A 5 -2.80 7.82 0.15
C TYR A 5 -2.17 6.77 -0.76
N THR A 6 -2.01 7.08 -2.05
CA THR A 6 -1.78 6.07 -3.06
C THR A 6 -0.92 6.53 -4.23
N PHE A 7 -0.47 5.57 -5.01
CA PHE A 7 0.09 5.75 -6.35
C PHE A 7 -0.43 4.62 -7.24
N HIS A 8 -1.16 4.96 -8.30
CA HIS A 8 -1.92 3.98 -9.12
C HIS A 8 -1.08 2.84 -9.69
N ASN A 9 0.19 3.09 -10.01
CA ASN A 9 1.09 2.06 -10.53
C ASN A 9 1.76 1.21 -9.44
N SER A 10 1.43 1.43 -8.17
CA SER A 10 1.96 0.62 -7.07
C SER A 10 1.20 -0.69 -6.95
N ILE A 11 1.90 -1.81 -7.06
CA ILE A 11 1.34 -3.16 -6.86
C ILE A 11 0.74 -3.29 -5.45
N CYS A 12 1.40 -2.71 -4.44
CA CYS A 12 0.90 -2.70 -3.07
C CYS A 12 -0.43 -1.93 -2.94
N THR A 13 -0.59 -0.83 -3.67
CA THR A 13 -1.85 -0.08 -3.72
C THR A 13 -2.96 -0.89 -4.37
N GLN A 14 -2.67 -1.65 -5.42
CA GLN A 14 -3.67 -2.48 -6.11
C GLN A 14 -4.33 -3.50 -5.17
N LYS A 15 -3.60 -4.09 -4.22
CA LYS A 15 -4.18 -4.98 -3.20
C LYS A 15 -5.26 -4.27 -2.39
N VAL A 16 -4.98 -3.04 -1.96
CA VAL A 16 -5.92 -2.24 -1.17
C VAL A 16 -7.14 -1.83 -2.00
N PHE A 17 -6.94 -1.43 -3.26
CA PHE A 17 -8.05 -1.12 -4.16
C PHE A 17 -9.00 -2.31 -4.33
N MET A 18 -8.47 -3.51 -4.57
CA MET A 18 -9.28 -4.72 -4.68
C MET A 18 -10.06 -4.99 -3.39
N THR A 19 -9.41 -4.87 -2.23
CA THR A 19 -10.07 -5.08 -0.94
C THR A 19 -11.20 -4.08 -0.69
N LEU A 20 -10.96 -2.79 -0.94
CA LEU A 20 -11.98 -1.75 -0.78
C LEU A 20 -13.16 -1.95 -1.74
N ALA A 21 -12.88 -2.38 -2.99
CA ALA A 21 -13.91 -2.68 -3.98
C ALA A 21 -14.75 -3.91 -3.59
N GLU A 22 -14.13 -5.00 -3.11
CA GLU A 22 -14.85 -6.19 -2.62
C GLU A 22 -15.75 -5.89 -1.41
N LYS A 23 -15.39 -4.87 -0.63
CA LYS A 23 -16.17 -4.40 0.52
C LYS A 23 -17.19 -3.32 0.17
N ASP A 24 -17.26 -2.88 -1.08
CA ASP A 24 -18.12 -1.77 -1.55
C ASP A 24 -17.95 -0.51 -0.71
N LEU A 25 -16.70 -0.17 -0.37
CA LEU A 25 -16.37 0.96 0.49
C LEU A 25 -16.00 2.19 -0.32
N SER A 26 -16.64 3.32 0.00
CA SER A 26 -16.26 4.63 -0.51
C SER A 26 -15.13 5.23 0.32
N TYR A 27 -14.18 5.88 -0.34
CA TYR A 27 -13.04 6.54 0.27
C TYR A 27 -12.60 7.75 -0.55
N ASP A 28 -11.93 8.69 0.09
CA ASP A 28 -11.25 9.78 -0.57
C ASP A 28 -9.86 9.31 -1.01
N GLU A 29 -9.46 9.64 -2.23
CA GLU A 29 -8.15 9.28 -2.75
C GLU A 29 -7.20 10.48 -2.72
N HIS A 30 -6.01 10.28 -2.17
CA HIS A 30 -4.92 11.24 -2.19
C HIS A 30 -3.73 10.68 -2.95
N LEU A 31 -3.48 11.21 -4.16
CA LEU A 31 -2.36 10.76 -4.99
C LEU A 31 -1.04 11.30 -4.45
N ILE A 32 -0.07 10.41 -4.29
CA ILE A 32 1.32 10.73 -3.94
C ILE A 32 2.17 10.55 -5.19
N ASN A 33 2.72 11.63 -5.69
CA ASN A 33 3.60 11.58 -6.86
C ASN A 33 5.00 11.08 -6.47
N LEU A 34 5.22 9.77 -6.60
CA LEU A 34 6.51 9.15 -6.29
C LEU A 34 7.66 9.68 -7.15
N PHE A 35 7.37 10.17 -8.37
CA PHE A 35 8.39 10.75 -9.24
C PHE A 35 8.81 12.17 -8.83
N ALA A 36 7.93 12.87 -8.11
CA ALA A 36 8.24 14.16 -7.49
C ALA A 36 8.81 13.98 -6.06
N ALA A 37 8.95 12.73 -5.61
CA ALA A 37 9.39 12.37 -4.26
C ALA A 37 8.46 12.92 -3.14
N GLU A 38 7.16 13.07 -3.41
CA GLU A 38 6.16 13.55 -2.44
C GLU A 38 5.99 12.60 -1.25
N GLN A 39 6.35 11.31 -1.39
CA GLN A 39 6.36 10.35 -0.27
C GLN A 39 7.34 10.74 0.85
N TYR A 40 8.27 11.65 0.59
CA TYR A 40 9.22 12.17 1.57
C TYR A 40 8.83 13.54 2.12
N ASP A 41 7.68 14.07 1.75
CA ASP A 41 7.18 15.31 2.31
C ASP A 41 6.91 15.15 3.82
N PRO A 42 7.31 16.13 4.66
CA PRO A 42 7.19 16.02 6.11
C PRO A 42 5.78 15.70 6.62
N GLU A 43 4.75 16.18 5.93
CA GLU A 43 3.36 15.90 6.32
C GLU A 43 2.98 14.45 6.01
N TYR A 44 3.45 13.88 4.89
CA TYR A 44 3.21 12.48 4.61
C TYR A 44 4.03 11.56 5.52
N LEU A 45 5.27 11.92 5.84
CA LEU A 45 6.12 11.14 6.76
C LEU A 45 5.56 11.05 8.19
N LYS A 46 4.68 11.97 8.60
CA LYS A 46 3.93 11.85 9.87
C LYS A 46 2.91 10.70 9.81
N LEU A 47 2.36 10.42 8.64
CA LEU A 47 1.39 9.32 8.42
C LEU A 47 2.13 7.99 8.20
N ASN A 48 3.21 8.00 7.43
CA ASN A 48 4.01 6.82 7.13
C ASN A 48 5.51 7.15 7.13
N PRO A 49 6.19 6.93 8.25
CA PRO A 49 7.63 7.22 8.37
C PRO A 49 8.54 6.49 7.39
N LYS A 50 8.06 5.40 6.76
CA LYS A 50 8.80 4.69 5.71
C LYS A 50 8.80 5.42 4.36
N GLY A 51 7.94 6.42 4.17
CA GLY A 51 7.84 7.13 2.91
C GLY A 51 7.44 6.23 1.73
N VAL A 52 6.47 5.33 1.94
CA VAL A 52 5.97 4.41 0.92
C VAL A 52 4.44 4.46 0.84
N VAL A 53 3.89 4.01 -0.28
CA VAL A 53 2.45 3.86 -0.48
C VAL A 53 2.07 2.37 -0.58
N PRO A 54 0.82 2.00 -0.23
CA PRO A 54 -0.28 2.84 0.26
C PRO A 54 -0.21 3.13 1.76
N THR A 55 -0.96 4.14 2.18
CA THR A 55 -1.32 4.38 3.58
C THR A 55 -2.80 4.68 3.66
N LEU A 56 -3.55 3.93 4.47
CA LEU A 56 -4.94 4.22 4.76
C LEU A 56 -5.03 5.12 5.99
N VAL A 57 -5.87 6.14 5.93
CA VAL A 57 -6.23 6.94 7.11
C VAL A 57 -7.71 6.74 7.38
N HIS A 58 -8.03 6.23 8.58
CA HIS A 58 -9.40 6.07 9.05
C HIS A 58 -9.63 6.93 10.30
N ASP A 59 -10.51 7.92 10.20
CA ASP A 59 -10.83 8.86 11.28
C ASP A 59 -9.56 9.46 11.94
N GLY A 60 -8.63 9.92 11.11
CA GLY A 60 -7.37 10.53 11.54
C GLY A 60 -6.27 9.56 11.98
N ARG A 61 -6.52 8.25 11.95
CA ARG A 61 -5.52 7.23 12.31
C ARG A 61 -4.90 6.62 11.06
N ALA A 62 -3.59 6.73 10.94
CA ALA A 62 -2.85 6.19 9.81
C ALA A 62 -2.55 4.70 10.00
N ILE A 63 -2.77 3.92 8.95
CA ILE A 63 -2.53 2.47 8.88
C ILE A 63 -1.66 2.26 7.65
N PRO A 64 -0.33 2.09 7.82
CA PRO A 64 0.57 1.69 6.75
C PRO A 64 0.56 0.18 6.54
N GLU A 65 1.29 -0.30 5.53
CA GLU A 65 1.46 -1.69 5.11
C GLU A 65 0.20 -2.28 4.44
N SER A 66 0.30 -2.49 3.14
CA SER A 66 -0.85 -2.88 2.32
C SER A 66 -1.56 -4.15 2.78
N SER A 67 -0.82 -5.18 3.22
CA SER A 67 -1.42 -6.41 3.72
C SER A 67 -2.15 -6.21 5.04
N LEU A 68 -1.61 -5.35 5.94
CA LEU A 68 -2.27 -4.98 7.19
C LEU A 68 -3.49 -4.09 6.95
N ILE A 69 -3.44 -3.20 5.95
CA ILE A 69 -4.61 -2.42 5.53
C ILE A 69 -5.74 -3.34 5.08
N CYS A 70 -5.44 -4.36 4.27
CA CYS A 70 -6.45 -5.33 3.82
C CYS A 70 -7.07 -6.10 4.99
N GLU A 71 -6.28 -6.58 5.94
CA GLU A 71 -6.78 -7.25 7.15
C GLU A 71 -7.63 -6.28 8.00
N TYR A 72 -7.16 -5.04 8.22
CA TYR A 72 -7.90 -4.03 8.96
C TYR A 72 -9.26 -3.72 8.34
N VAL A 73 -9.30 -3.56 7.03
CA VAL A 73 -10.55 -3.28 6.30
C VAL A 73 -11.52 -4.46 6.44
N ASP A 74 -11.03 -5.70 6.35
CA ASP A 74 -11.88 -6.87 6.51
C ASP A 74 -12.47 -7.01 7.92
N GLU A 75 -11.67 -6.72 8.95
CA GLU A 75 -12.12 -6.74 10.34
C GLU A 75 -13.11 -5.62 10.68
N MET A 76 -12.89 -4.41 10.15
CA MET A 76 -13.76 -3.26 10.41
C MET A 76 -15.12 -3.35 9.70
N TRP A 77 -15.15 -3.97 8.53
CA TRP A 77 -16.37 -4.17 7.73
C TRP A 77 -16.56 -5.67 7.47
N PRO A 78 -17.13 -6.41 8.44
CA PRO A 78 -17.21 -7.88 8.38
C PRO A 78 -18.19 -8.42 7.34
N ASN A 79 -18.99 -7.57 6.69
CA ASN A 79 -19.82 -7.98 5.57
C ASN A 79 -18.95 -8.45 4.40
N SER A 80 -19.29 -9.59 3.80
CA SER A 80 -18.49 -10.23 2.74
C SER A 80 -17.05 -10.50 3.19
N PRO A 81 -16.83 -11.40 4.18
CA PRO A 81 -15.51 -11.62 4.75
C PRO A 81 -14.53 -12.18 3.72
N LEU A 82 -13.33 -11.60 3.68
CA LEU A 82 -12.22 -12.01 2.81
C LEU A 82 -11.23 -12.91 3.56
N ILE A 83 -11.20 -12.79 4.89
CA ILE A 83 -10.33 -13.55 5.77
C ILE A 83 -11.10 -14.76 6.30
N PRO A 84 -10.57 -15.99 6.18
CA PRO A 84 -11.24 -17.18 6.71
C PRO A 84 -11.35 -17.13 8.24
N ASP A 85 -12.44 -17.67 8.79
CA ASP A 85 -12.64 -17.78 10.24
C ASP A 85 -11.73 -18.83 10.87
N ASP A 86 -11.47 -19.93 10.14
CA ASP A 86 -10.62 -21.02 10.62
C ASP A 86 -9.18 -20.55 10.86
N ALA A 87 -8.66 -20.78 12.05
CA ALA A 87 -7.33 -20.31 12.45
C ALA A 87 -6.20 -20.90 11.62
N PHE A 88 -6.32 -22.15 11.16
CA PHE A 88 -5.31 -22.77 10.30
C PHE A 88 -5.32 -22.14 8.91
N LEU A 89 -6.50 -21.97 8.31
CA LEU A 89 -6.64 -21.31 7.00
C LEU A 89 -6.17 -19.85 7.07
N LYS A 90 -6.49 -19.13 8.14
CA LYS A 90 -5.98 -17.77 8.40
C LYS A 90 -4.45 -17.74 8.46
N SER A 91 -3.84 -18.71 9.14
CA SER A 91 -2.38 -18.85 9.17
C SER A 91 -1.80 -19.10 7.77
N ARG A 92 -2.44 -19.96 6.96
CA ARG A 92 -2.03 -20.22 5.57
C ARG A 92 -2.14 -18.96 4.70
N MET A 93 -3.23 -18.22 4.83
CA MET A 93 -3.40 -16.93 4.14
C MET A 93 -2.25 -15.95 4.48
N ARG A 94 -1.92 -15.80 5.77
CA ARG A 94 -0.84 -14.92 6.22
C ARG A 94 0.54 -15.39 5.74
N GLN A 95 0.80 -16.70 5.69
CA GLN A 95 2.03 -17.25 5.10
C GLN A 95 2.14 -16.90 3.62
N PHE A 96 1.03 -16.98 2.88
CA PHE A 96 1.01 -16.60 1.47
C PHE A 96 1.25 -15.09 1.29
N SER A 97 0.57 -14.24 2.07
CA SER A 97 0.79 -12.79 2.04
C SER A 97 2.24 -12.43 2.34
N LYS A 98 2.83 -13.08 3.34
CA LYS A 98 4.24 -12.89 3.70
C LYS A 98 5.19 -13.31 2.57
N LEU A 99 4.94 -14.45 1.92
CA LEU A 99 5.71 -14.89 0.76
C LEU A 99 5.66 -13.86 -0.38
N VAL A 100 4.45 -13.32 -0.65
CA VAL A 100 4.27 -12.28 -1.68
C VAL A 100 5.03 -11.01 -1.30
N ASP A 101 4.89 -10.52 -0.07
CA ASP A 101 5.45 -9.25 0.35
C ASP A 101 6.98 -9.28 0.52
N GLU A 102 7.54 -10.37 1.07
CA GLU A 102 8.96 -10.46 1.40
C GLU A 102 9.81 -11.11 0.30
N THR A 103 9.21 -11.88 -0.60
CA THR A 103 9.97 -12.61 -1.62
C THR A 103 9.61 -12.15 -3.03
N ILE A 104 8.33 -12.26 -3.42
CA ILE A 104 7.92 -11.96 -4.80
C ILE A 104 8.02 -10.46 -5.06
N PHE A 105 7.54 -9.63 -4.14
CA PHE A 105 7.60 -8.18 -4.28
C PHE A 105 9.05 -7.68 -4.32
N GLU A 106 9.91 -8.15 -3.43
CA GLU A 106 11.33 -7.78 -3.42
C GLU A 106 12.04 -8.19 -4.72
N ALA A 107 11.80 -9.40 -5.22
CA ALA A 107 12.37 -9.87 -6.47
C ALA A 107 11.91 -9.04 -7.69
N THR A 108 10.66 -8.57 -7.68
CA THR A 108 10.09 -7.75 -8.77
C THR A 108 10.43 -6.28 -8.63
N ARG A 109 10.73 -5.80 -7.42
CA ARG A 109 11.02 -4.39 -7.16
C ARG A 109 12.20 -3.88 -7.99
N GLU A 110 13.31 -4.59 -8.00
CA GLU A 110 14.51 -4.20 -8.76
C GLU A 110 14.22 -4.15 -10.27
N LEU A 111 13.49 -5.13 -10.80
CA LEU A 111 13.08 -5.15 -12.19
C LEU A 111 12.15 -3.99 -12.54
N SER A 112 11.14 -3.76 -11.70
CA SER A 112 10.17 -2.68 -11.90
C SER A 112 10.83 -1.30 -11.79
N PHE A 113 11.71 -1.09 -10.79
CA PHE A 113 12.45 0.14 -10.64
C PHE A 113 13.43 0.37 -11.80
N SER A 114 14.15 -0.66 -12.25
CA SER A 114 15.07 -0.50 -13.38
C SER A 114 14.35 -0.27 -14.71
N ALA A 115 13.24 -0.95 -14.96
CA ALA A 115 12.52 -0.87 -16.23
C ALA A 115 11.61 0.35 -16.35
N MET A 116 10.88 0.72 -15.26
CA MET A 116 9.85 1.78 -15.31
C MET A 116 10.29 3.10 -14.68
N PHE A 117 11.12 3.06 -13.66
CA PHE A 117 11.45 4.23 -12.86
C PHE A 117 12.81 4.86 -13.21
N ARG A 118 13.77 4.08 -13.70
CA ARG A 118 15.14 4.56 -13.95
C ARG A 118 15.19 5.79 -14.84
N GLU A 119 14.45 5.79 -15.95
CA GLU A 119 14.42 6.93 -16.89
C GLU A 119 13.73 8.16 -16.25
N LYS A 120 12.67 7.92 -15.45
CA LYS A 120 11.92 9.00 -14.81
C LYS A 120 12.65 9.54 -13.59
N MET A 121 13.37 8.70 -12.85
CA MET A 121 14.20 9.12 -11.71
C MET A 121 15.41 9.95 -12.12
N LYS A 122 15.92 9.83 -13.36
CA LYS A 122 16.99 10.71 -13.87
C LYS A 122 16.64 12.19 -13.79
N ASN A 123 15.36 12.52 -13.87
CA ASN A 123 14.86 13.88 -13.85
C ASN A 123 14.47 14.38 -12.43
N MET A 124 14.63 13.57 -11.40
CA MET A 124 14.40 13.99 -10.01
C MET A 124 15.53 14.88 -9.51
N PRO A 125 15.25 15.88 -8.66
CA PRO A 125 16.27 16.64 -7.96
C PRO A 125 17.26 15.72 -7.23
N ALA A 126 18.55 16.04 -7.28
CA ALA A 126 19.60 15.19 -6.71
C ALA A 126 19.40 14.92 -5.19
N GLU A 127 18.86 15.91 -4.48
CA GLU A 127 18.53 15.85 -3.05
C GLU A 127 17.42 14.84 -2.70
N LYS A 128 16.67 14.36 -3.70
CA LYS A 128 15.54 13.44 -3.55
C LYS A 128 15.81 12.05 -4.16
N ARG A 129 17.06 11.74 -4.54
CA ARG A 129 17.44 10.47 -5.18
C ARG A 129 18.03 9.43 -4.20
N GLU A 130 18.34 9.85 -2.97
CA GLU A 130 18.83 9.02 -1.87
C GLU A 130 17.64 8.60 -1.00
#